data_99227cfb61a7e51ac668ee8008c0a606
#
_entry.id   99227cfb61a7e51ac668ee8008c0a606
#
_cell.length_a   1.000
_cell.length_b   1.000
_cell.length_c   1.000
_cell.angle_alpha   90.00
_cell.angle_beta   90.00
_cell.angle_gamma   90.00
#
_symmetry.space_group_name_H-M   'P 1'
#
loop_
_entity.id
_entity.type
_entity.pdbx_description
1 polymer ?
#
loop_
_entity_poly.entity_id
_entity_poly.type
_entity_poly.pdbx_seq_one_letter_code
_entity_poly.pdbx_strand_id
1 'polypeptide(L)'
;MAVKSFLTFLVFCLMSSVLFAAEGEVGFDRWYVGAAGQQLLPQGGSRMHHLGGAAFRGGYYITEDWAVEGEAAWLEDAAGLSAALLGHFQGWGLYGDLFGYSRFDPFVTLGAKGWIGRDSGQVGPKAGLGAFYHLTDEWSLRADADATLGLETNCEMLYSIGVGVQYSF
;
A
#
# COMPACT_ATOMS: atom_id res chain seq x y z
N MET A 1 -16.76 16.51 9.78
CA MET A 1 -16.93 15.50 10.86
C MET A 1 -16.33 14.14 10.45
N ALA A 2 -16.44 13.72 9.20
CA ALA A 2 -15.92 12.45 8.68
C ALA A 2 -14.40 12.21 8.82
N VAL A 3 -13.58 13.25 8.64
CA VAL A 3 -12.12 13.14 8.67
C VAL A 3 -11.59 12.70 10.04
N LYS A 4 -12.17 13.21 11.14
CA LYS A 4 -11.75 12.82 12.52
C LYS A 4 -12.08 11.36 12.80
N SER A 5 -13.25 10.89 12.39
CA SER A 5 -13.67 9.49 12.56
C SER A 5 -12.83 8.53 11.72
N PHE A 6 -12.46 8.95 10.51
CA PHE A 6 -11.57 8.17 9.64
C PHE A 6 -10.17 8.05 10.23
N LEU A 7 -9.58 9.15 10.70
CA LEU A 7 -8.26 9.13 11.33
C LEU A 7 -8.25 8.22 12.56
N THR A 8 -9.31 8.27 13.38
CA THR A 8 -9.46 7.41 14.55
C THR A 8 -9.59 5.93 14.16
N PHE A 9 -10.36 5.63 13.10
CA PHE A 9 -10.51 4.28 12.58
C PHE A 9 -9.20 3.74 11.99
N LEU A 10 -8.46 4.56 11.23
CA LEU A 10 -7.17 4.20 10.66
C LEU A 10 -6.12 3.93 11.75
N VAL A 11 -6.05 4.79 12.77
CA VAL A 11 -5.18 4.60 13.93
C VAL A 11 -5.57 3.33 14.71
N PHE A 12 -6.86 3.06 14.87
CA PHE A 12 -7.33 1.85 15.54
C PHE A 12 -6.99 0.58 14.74
N CYS A 13 -7.13 0.59 13.40
CA CYS A 13 -6.72 -0.52 12.53
C CYS A 13 -5.20 -0.74 12.57
N LEU A 14 -4.39 0.32 12.56
CA LEU A 14 -2.95 0.22 12.67
C LEU A 14 -2.51 -0.30 14.05
N MET A 15 -3.15 0.19 15.12
CA MET A 15 -2.86 -0.27 16.47
C MET A 15 -3.30 -1.72 16.70
N SER A 16 -4.44 -2.15 16.16
CA SER A 16 -4.89 -3.55 16.27
C SER A 16 -4.00 -4.49 15.48
N SER A 17 -3.51 -4.11 14.29
CA SER A 17 -2.56 -4.94 13.54
C SER A 17 -1.24 -5.11 14.27
N VAL A 18 -0.75 -4.08 14.94
CA VAL A 18 0.48 -4.15 15.78
C VAL A 18 0.28 -5.04 17.00
N LEU A 19 -0.90 -5.01 17.63
CA LEU A 19 -1.21 -5.84 18.80
C LEU A 19 -1.37 -7.33 18.45
N PHE A 20 -1.93 -7.66 17.29
CA PHE A 20 -2.04 -9.05 16.81
C PHE A 20 -0.68 -9.63 16.39
N ALA A 21 0.26 -8.80 15.93
CA ALA A 21 1.60 -9.23 15.55
C ALA A 21 2.51 -9.60 16.75
N ALA A 22 2.14 -9.20 17.97
CA ALA A 22 2.99 -9.37 19.15
C ALA A 22 2.91 -10.77 19.81
N GLU A 23 2.05 -11.69 19.37
CA GLU A 23 1.83 -12.98 20.04
C GLU A 23 2.28 -14.23 19.25
N GLY A 24 3.03 -14.11 18.15
CA GLY A 24 3.45 -15.23 17.32
C GLY A 24 4.92 -15.63 17.50
N GLU A 25 5.18 -16.71 18.20
CA GLU A 25 6.44 -17.45 18.14
C GLU A 25 6.58 -18.07 16.75
N VAL A 26 7.29 -17.46 15.82
CA VAL A 26 8.14 -18.11 14.80
C VAL A 26 8.81 -17.02 13.94
N GLY A 27 10.08 -16.96 13.94
CA GLY A 27 11.16 -16.46 13.11
C GLY A 27 10.95 -15.59 11.87
N PHE A 28 9.80 -14.95 11.67
CA PHE A 28 9.49 -14.06 10.54
C PHE A 28 9.22 -12.59 10.92
N ASP A 29 9.69 -12.17 12.09
CA ASP A 29 9.56 -10.79 12.55
C ASP A 29 10.38 -9.84 11.69
N ARG A 30 9.89 -9.53 10.49
CA ARG A 30 10.57 -8.57 9.61
C ARG A 30 9.70 -7.33 9.43
N TRP A 31 10.22 -6.22 9.95
CA TRP A 31 9.73 -4.90 9.61
C TRP A 31 10.34 -4.45 8.30
N TYR A 32 9.62 -3.64 7.57
CA TYR A 32 10.17 -2.95 6.42
C TYR A 32 9.72 -1.49 6.36
N VAL A 33 10.54 -0.69 5.71
CA VAL A 33 10.22 0.69 5.35
C VAL A 33 10.53 0.91 3.88
N GLY A 34 9.79 1.82 3.24
CA GLY A 34 9.99 2.10 1.84
C GLY A 34 9.67 3.54 1.48
N ALA A 35 10.24 3.99 0.37
CA ALA A 35 9.93 5.27 -0.24
C ALA A 35 9.69 5.05 -1.75
N ALA A 36 8.70 5.77 -2.29
CA ALA A 36 8.33 5.66 -3.70
C ALA A 36 8.00 7.03 -4.29
N GLY A 37 8.29 7.19 -5.59
CA GLY A 37 7.60 8.17 -6.41
C GLY A 37 6.20 7.65 -6.72
N GLN A 38 5.18 8.47 -6.56
CA GLN A 38 3.79 8.07 -6.78
C GLN A 38 3.09 9.07 -7.70
N GLN A 39 2.24 8.56 -8.57
CA GLN A 39 1.37 9.36 -9.42
C GLN A 39 -0.09 8.96 -9.21
N LEU A 40 -0.95 9.95 -9.01
CA LEU A 40 -2.39 9.79 -8.96
C LEU A 40 -2.99 10.06 -10.34
N LEU A 41 -3.84 9.15 -10.80
CA LEU A 41 -4.51 9.18 -12.09
C LEU A 41 -6.04 9.13 -11.85
N PRO A 42 -6.70 10.28 -11.72
CA PRO A 42 -8.14 10.31 -11.52
C PRO A 42 -8.88 9.90 -12.79
N GLN A 43 -9.97 9.17 -12.64
CA GLN A 43 -10.87 8.87 -13.75
C GLN A 43 -11.68 10.11 -14.13
N GLY A 44 -11.99 10.29 -15.41
CA GLY A 44 -12.62 11.48 -15.96
C GLY A 44 -13.87 11.92 -15.20
N GLY A 45 -13.91 13.22 -14.85
CA GLY A 45 -14.98 13.82 -14.03
C GLY A 45 -14.55 14.14 -12.59
N SER A 46 -13.46 13.57 -12.13
CA SER A 46 -12.90 13.87 -10.82
C SER A 46 -12.44 15.32 -10.71
N ARG A 47 -12.63 15.91 -9.53
CA ARG A 47 -12.07 17.23 -9.19
C ARG A 47 -10.56 17.18 -8.92
N MET A 48 -10.01 15.97 -8.78
CA MET A 48 -8.56 15.78 -8.66
C MET A 48 -7.93 15.73 -10.05
N HIS A 49 -6.78 16.37 -10.19
CA HIS A 49 -5.95 16.35 -11.40
C HIS A 49 -4.89 15.25 -11.30
N HIS A 50 -4.14 15.03 -12.39
CA HIS A 50 -2.95 14.19 -12.37
C HIS A 50 -1.93 14.83 -11.43
N LEU A 51 -1.63 14.16 -10.32
CA LEU A 51 -0.73 14.66 -9.28
C LEU A 51 0.44 13.70 -9.12
N GLY A 52 1.64 14.25 -9.14
CA GLY A 52 2.87 13.53 -8.83
C GLY A 52 3.37 13.86 -7.42
N GLY A 53 4.12 12.96 -6.83
CA GLY A 53 4.70 13.18 -5.50
C GLY A 53 5.44 11.98 -4.96
N ALA A 54 5.53 11.89 -3.65
CA ALA A 54 6.23 10.84 -2.93
C ALA A 54 5.31 10.13 -1.94
N ALA A 55 5.60 8.86 -1.71
CA ALA A 55 4.96 8.06 -0.68
C ALA A 55 6.02 7.42 0.22
N PHE A 56 5.70 7.31 1.51
CA PHE A 56 6.47 6.55 2.49
C PHE A 56 5.60 5.41 3.01
N ARG A 57 6.20 4.26 3.16
CA ARG A 57 5.54 3.03 3.58
C ARG A 57 6.26 2.40 4.74
N GLY A 58 5.52 1.77 5.61
CA GLY A 58 6.05 0.92 6.66
C GLY A 58 5.12 -0.26 6.85
N GLY A 59 5.71 -1.44 7.04
CA GLY A 59 4.93 -2.65 7.17
C GLY A 59 5.63 -3.72 7.98
N TYR A 60 4.88 -4.78 8.21
CA TYR A 60 5.31 -5.91 9.01
C TYR A 60 4.81 -7.21 8.36
N TYR A 61 5.72 -8.16 8.16
CA TYR A 61 5.40 -9.50 7.67
C TYR A 61 4.80 -10.33 8.80
N ILE A 62 3.53 -10.71 8.69
CA ILE A 62 2.84 -11.60 9.63
C ILE A 62 3.28 -13.05 9.38
N THR A 63 3.43 -13.42 8.10
CA THR A 63 3.93 -14.70 7.62
C THR A 63 4.78 -14.48 6.38
N GLU A 64 5.35 -15.53 5.79
CA GLU A 64 6.07 -15.44 4.51
C GLU A 64 5.20 -14.89 3.37
N ASP A 65 3.90 -15.19 3.39
CA ASP A 65 2.96 -14.83 2.33
C ASP A 65 2.14 -13.57 2.64
N TRP A 66 2.13 -13.08 3.89
CA TRP A 66 1.25 -12.01 4.30
C TRP A 66 1.95 -10.91 5.08
N ALA A 67 1.68 -9.66 4.69
CA ALA A 67 2.15 -8.49 5.41
C ALA A 67 1.01 -7.47 5.62
N VAL A 68 1.12 -6.66 6.67
CA VAL A 68 0.32 -5.44 6.86
C VAL A 68 1.16 -4.23 6.55
N GLU A 69 0.58 -3.25 5.89
CA GLU A 69 1.28 -2.04 5.44
C GLU A 69 0.47 -0.79 5.71
N GLY A 70 1.15 0.25 6.19
CA GLY A 70 0.67 1.62 6.20
C GLY A 70 1.43 2.46 5.18
N GLU A 71 0.74 3.37 4.50
CA GLU A 71 1.33 4.31 3.54
C GLU A 71 0.88 5.73 3.86
N ALA A 72 1.81 6.67 3.78
CA ALA A 72 1.54 8.09 3.77
C ALA A 72 2.10 8.69 2.47
N ALA A 73 1.26 9.35 1.69
CA ALA A 73 1.62 9.94 0.41
C ALA A 73 1.42 11.46 0.44
N TRP A 74 2.35 12.18 -0.19
CA TRP A 74 2.28 13.61 -0.41
C TRP A 74 2.43 13.89 -1.90
N LEU A 75 1.37 14.41 -2.48
CA LEU A 75 1.30 14.84 -3.86
C LEU A 75 1.17 16.36 -3.88
N GLU A 76 1.41 16.99 -5.02
CA GLU A 76 1.45 18.46 -5.18
C GLU A 76 0.34 19.21 -4.43
N ASP A 77 -0.92 18.78 -4.55
CA ASP A 77 -2.09 19.42 -3.93
C ASP A 77 -2.95 18.44 -3.11
N ALA A 78 -2.41 17.25 -2.77
CA ALA A 78 -3.13 16.24 -2.01
C ALA A 78 -2.20 15.47 -1.07
N ALA A 79 -2.78 14.97 0.02
CA ALA A 79 -2.14 14.01 0.91
C ALA A 79 -3.00 12.75 1.02
N GLY A 80 -2.37 11.60 1.12
CA GLY A 80 -3.03 10.30 1.23
C GLY A 80 -2.52 9.51 2.41
N LEU A 81 -3.43 8.74 3.01
CA LEU A 81 -3.12 7.73 4.01
C LEU A 81 -3.79 6.43 3.64
N SER A 82 -3.07 5.31 3.75
CA SER A 82 -3.67 4.00 3.54
C SER A 82 -3.20 2.97 4.56
N ALA A 83 -4.04 1.95 4.74
CA ALA A 83 -3.68 0.72 5.43
C ALA A 83 -4.13 -0.45 4.55
N ALA A 84 -3.28 -1.45 4.39
CA ALA A 84 -3.54 -2.58 3.51
C ALA A 84 -2.95 -3.88 4.05
N LEU A 85 -3.54 -4.99 3.65
CA LEU A 85 -2.99 -6.32 3.72
C LEU A 85 -2.33 -6.63 2.36
N LEU A 86 -1.11 -7.12 2.39
CA LEU A 86 -0.40 -7.61 1.22
C LEU A 86 -0.38 -9.13 1.23
N GLY A 87 -0.73 -9.74 0.10
CA GLY A 87 -0.57 -11.17 -0.12
C GLY A 87 0.51 -11.41 -1.18
N HIS A 88 1.59 -12.09 -0.79
CA HIS A 88 2.73 -12.43 -1.64
C HIS A 88 2.50 -13.78 -2.31
N PHE A 89 2.90 -13.92 -3.57
CA PHE A 89 2.71 -15.15 -4.33
C PHE A 89 3.97 -16.01 -4.46
N GLN A 90 5.07 -15.59 -3.87
CA GLN A 90 6.35 -16.30 -3.98
C GLN A 90 6.26 -17.73 -3.43
N GLY A 91 5.49 -17.95 -2.34
CA GLY A 91 5.29 -19.27 -1.71
C GLY A 91 4.30 -20.19 -2.43
N TRP A 92 3.55 -19.69 -3.42
CA TRP A 92 2.47 -20.48 -4.05
C TRP A 92 2.92 -21.44 -5.17
N GLY A 93 4.23 -21.65 -5.33
CA GLY A 93 4.79 -22.65 -6.25
C GLY A 93 4.56 -22.42 -7.75
N LEU A 94 3.64 -21.52 -8.10
CA LEU A 94 3.26 -21.23 -9.49
C LEU A 94 4.32 -20.42 -10.25
N TYR A 95 5.19 -19.70 -9.56
CA TYR A 95 6.13 -18.75 -10.16
C TYR A 95 7.57 -19.25 -10.22
N GLY A 96 7.99 -20.12 -9.30
CA GLY A 96 9.35 -20.65 -9.28
C GLY A 96 9.73 -21.38 -10.57
N ASP A 97 8.78 -22.13 -11.13
CA ASP A 97 8.98 -22.91 -12.36
C ASP A 97 8.75 -22.10 -13.64
N LEU A 98 7.90 -21.07 -13.62
CA LEU A 98 7.53 -20.32 -14.82
C LEU A 98 8.55 -19.22 -15.19
N PHE A 99 9.21 -18.60 -14.22
CA PHE A 99 10.10 -17.45 -14.49
C PHE A 99 11.54 -17.68 -14.02
N GLY A 100 11.84 -18.75 -13.29
CA GLY A 100 13.21 -19.09 -12.88
C GLY A 100 13.92 -18.04 -11.99
N TYR A 101 13.19 -17.03 -11.50
CA TYR A 101 13.76 -15.90 -10.78
C TYR A 101 13.28 -15.88 -9.33
N SER A 102 14.10 -16.41 -8.44
CA SER A 102 13.89 -16.30 -6.98
C SER A 102 13.88 -14.85 -6.45
N ARG A 103 14.14 -13.86 -7.31
CA ARG A 103 14.21 -12.43 -6.95
C ARG A 103 12.95 -11.64 -7.27
N PHE A 104 12.01 -12.21 -8.00
CA PHE A 104 10.77 -11.55 -8.38
C PHE A 104 9.63 -12.05 -7.51
N ASP A 105 8.97 -11.16 -6.78
CA ASP A 105 7.90 -11.46 -5.84
C ASP A 105 6.66 -10.61 -6.16
N PRO A 106 5.72 -11.13 -6.93
CA PRO A 106 4.45 -10.45 -7.18
C PRO A 106 3.55 -10.51 -5.95
N PHE A 107 2.74 -9.46 -5.76
CA PHE A 107 1.82 -9.35 -4.65
C PHE A 107 0.51 -8.69 -5.04
N VAL A 108 -0.52 -8.91 -4.24
CA VAL A 108 -1.78 -8.16 -4.28
C VAL A 108 -1.95 -7.38 -2.99
N THR A 109 -2.70 -6.28 -3.05
CA THR A 109 -3.04 -5.47 -1.87
C THR A 109 -4.53 -5.32 -1.75
N LEU A 110 -5.05 -5.41 -0.52
CA LEU A 110 -6.43 -5.12 -0.18
C LEU A 110 -6.46 -4.27 1.08
N GLY A 111 -7.22 -3.18 1.08
CA GLY A 111 -7.25 -2.29 2.23
C GLY A 111 -8.20 -1.11 2.08
N ALA A 112 -7.83 -0.02 2.74
CA ALA A 112 -8.52 1.27 2.65
C ALA A 112 -7.52 2.40 2.41
N LYS A 113 -7.92 3.40 1.63
CA LYS A 113 -7.13 4.58 1.34
C LYS A 113 -8.00 5.82 1.40
N GLY A 114 -7.47 6.87 2.01
CA GLY A 114 -8.07 8.19 2.02
C GLY A 114 -7.15 9.19 1.37
N TRP A 115 -7.72 10.08 0.58
CA TRP A 115 -7.07 11.22 -0.02
C TRP A 115 -7.72 12.51 0.47
N ILE A 116 -6.92 13.51 0.75
CA ILE A 116 -7.34 14.86 1.12
C ILE A 116 -6.66 15.82 0.17
N GLY A 117 -7.43 16.42 -0.71
CA GLY A 117 -6.99 17.49 -1.59
C GLY A 117 -7.46 18.85 -1.08
N ARG A 118 -7.13 19.93 -1.82
CA ARG A 118 -7.44 21.32 -1.43
C ARG A 118 -8.94 21.56 -1.27
N ASP A 119 -9.76 21.01 -2.18
CA ASP A 119 -11.21 21.24 -2.23
C ASP A 119 -12.06 19.98 -2.11
N SER A 120 -11.42 18.83 -1.93
CA SER A 120 -12.10 17.54 -1.87
C SER A 120 -11.31 16.53 -1.05
N GLY A 121 -12.02 15.64 -0.36
CA GLY A 121 -11.45 14.47 0.28
C GLY A 121 -12.22 13.24 -0.16
N GLN A 122 -11.54 12.12 -0.29
CA GLN A 122 -12.16 10.84 -0.62
C GLN A 122 -11.58 9.76 0.29
N VAL A 123 -12.42 8.82 0.66
CA VAL A 123 -12.02 7.63 1.39
C VAL A 123 -12.76 6.42 0.82
N GLY A 124 -12.08 5.29 0.74
CA GLY A 124 -12.74 4.10 0.26
C GLY A 124 -11.87 2.85 0.28
N PRO A 125 -12.44 1.71 -0.10
CA PRO A 125 -11.69 0.48 -0.26
C PRO A 125 -10.64 0.62 -1.36
N LYS A 126 -9.48 0.03 -1.10
CA LYS A 126 -8.33 -0.02 -2.00
C LYS A 126 -8.08 -1.47 -2.39
N ALA A 127 -7.84 -1.69 -3.68
CA ALA A 127 -7.31 -2.93 -4.20
C ALA A 127 -6.17 -2.63 -5.18
N GLY A 128 -5.13 -3.45 -5.17
CA GLY A 128 -3.99 -3.22 -6.03
C GLY A 128 -3.17 -4.48 -6.27
N LEU A 129 -2.19 -4.32 -7.13
CA LEU A 129 -1.21 -5.34 -7.45
C LEU A 129 0.17 -4.69 -7.63
N GLY A 130 1.20 -5.47 -7.43
CA GLY A 130 2.56 -4.99 -7.60
C GLY A 130 3.55 -6.14 -7.64
N ALA A 131 4.82 -5.78 -7.68
CA ALA A 131 5.90 -6.73 -7.59
C ALA A 131 7.10 -6.11 -6.88
N PHE A 132 7.82 -6.95 -6.16
CA PHE A 132 9.16 -6.67 -5.68
C PHE A 132 10.20 -7.33 -6.59
N TYR A 133 11.32 -6.67 -6.74
CA TYR A 133 12.54 -7.26 -7.28
C TYR A 133 13.64 -7.14 -6.22
N HIS A 134 13.98 -8.26 -5.59
CA HIS A 134 14.96 -8.32 -4.52
C HIS A 134 16.38 -8.11 -5.07
N LEU A 135 17.02 -7.01 -4.69
CA LEU A 135 18.40 -6.70 -5.03
C LEU A 135 19.36 -7.45 -4.11
N THR A 136 19.05 -7.45 -2.82
CA THR A 136 19.71 -8.18 -1.74
C THR A 136 18.66 -8.77 -0.83
N ASP A 137 19.04 -9.45 0.25
CA ASP A 137 18.12 -9.94 1.27
C ASP A 137 17.40 -8.82 2.03
N GLU A 138 17.96 -7.61 2.02
CA GLU A 138 17.44 -6.44 2.73
C GLU A 138 16.79 -5.42 1.78
N TRP A 139 17.32 -5.25 0.57
CA TRP A 139 16.89 -4.21 -0.37
C TRP A 139 16.08 -4.77 -1.53
N SER A 140 14.97 -4.12 -1.81
CA SER A 140 14.09 -4.45 -2.94
C SER A 140 13.68 -3.19 -3.71
N LEU A 141 13.57 -3.32 -5.02
CA LEU A 141 12.79 -2.40 -5.84
C LEU A 141 11.32 -2.85 -5.78
N ARG A 142 10.42 -1.88 -5.78
CA ARG A 142 8.98 -2.12 -5.78
C ARG A 142 8.31 -1.30 -6.87
N ALA A 143 7.40 -1.94 -7.60
CA ALA A 143 6.45 -1.27 -8.48
C ALA A 143 5.04 -1.75 -8.15
N ASP A 144 4.09 -0.84 -8.05
CA ASP A 144 2.71 -1.15 -7.71
C ASP A 144 1.72 -0.21 -8.39
N ALA A 145 0.51 -0.72 -8.56
CA ALA A 145 -0.64 0.03 -9.01
C ALA A 145 -1.85 -0.32 -8.14
N ASP A 146 -2.59 0.67 -7.70
CA ASP A 146 -3.81 0.47 -6.92
C ASP A 146 -4.98 1.31 -7.45
N ALA A 147 -6.18 0.83 -7.17
CA ALA A 147 -7.44 1.51 -7.38
C ALA A 147 -8.13 1.72 -6.05
N THR A 148 -8.62 2.94 -5.80
CA THR A 148 -9.41 3.30 -4.63
C THR A 148 -10.80 3.72 -5.10
N LEU A 149 -11.85 3.09 -4.58
CA LEU A 149 -13.23 3.48 -4.84
C LEU A 149 -13.66 4.52 -3.81
N GLY A 150 -13.77 5.78 -4.22
CA GLY A 150 -14.28 6.85 -3.34
C GLY A 150 -15.73 6.61 -2.96
N LEU A 151 -16.02 6.59 -1.66
CA LEU A 151 -17.38 6.37 -1.11
C LEU A 151 -18.18 7.66 -0.98
N GLU A 152 -17.67 8.79 -1.46
CA GLU A 152 -18.39 10.05 -1.49
C GLU A 152 -19.37 10.11 -2.67
N THR A 153 -20.11 11.22 -2.79
CA THR A 153 -21.34 11.41 -3.58
C THR A 153 -21.29 10.94 -5.05
N ASN A 154 -20.13 10.73 -5.64
CA ASN A 154 -19.98 10.36 -7.05
C ASN A 154 -19.36 8.97 -7.30
N CYS A 155 -18.98 8.21 -6.26
CA CYS A 155 -18.30 6.91 -6.42
C CYS A 155 -17.14 6.94 -7.43
N GLU A 156 -16.28 7.94 -7.36
CA GLU A 156 -15.18 8.12 -8.30
C GLU A 156 -14.06 7.12 -8.02
N MET A 157 -13.51 6.53 -9.08
CA MET A 157 -12.32 5.69 -8.97
C MET A 157 -11.06 6.53 -9.11
N LEU A 158 -10.14 6.36 -8.18
CA LEU A 158 -8.80 6.93 -8.21
C LEU A 158 -7.78 5.81 -8.40
N TYR A 159 -6.95 5.93 -9.42
CA TYR A 159 -5.84 5.01 -9.65
C TYR A 159 -4.56 5.65 -9.16
N SER A 160 -3.67 4.88 -8.54
CA SER A 160 -2.32 5.34 -8.25
C SER A 160 -1.29 4.33 -8.75
N ILE A 161 -0.17 4.84 -9.23
CA ILE A 161 0.98 4.05 -9.68
C ILE A 161 2.19 4.51 -8.88
N GLY A 162 2.96 3.58 -8.34
CA GLY A 162 4.15 3.84 -7.56
C GLY A 162 5.35 3.03 -8.02
N VAL A 163 6.54 3.63 -7.95
CA VAL A 163 7.83 2.94 -8.09
C VAL A 163 8.77 3.44 -7.01
N GLY A 164 9.44 2.53 -6.32
CA GLY A 164 10.27 2.90 -5.19
C GLY A 164 11.24 1.83 -4.74
N VAL A 165 11.80 2.07 -3.57
CA VAL A 165 12.72 1.16 -2.88
C VAL A 165 12.16 0.79 -1.52
N GLN A 166 12.50 -0.41 -1.05
CA GLN A 166 12.12 -0.93 0.25
C GLN A 166 13.35 -1.54 0.92
N TYR A 167 13.44 -1.33 2.22
CA TYR A 167 14.43 -1.94 3.10
C TYR A 167 13.74 -2.78 4.16
N SER A 168 14.15 -4.03 4.32
CA SER A 168 13.67 -4.98 5.33
C SER A 168 14.72 -5.20 6.40
N PHE A 169 14.29 -5.22 7.67
CA PHE A 169 15.19 -5.38 8.83
C PHE A 169 15.33 -6.85 9.21
#